data_3a0aa95ba7bb332ed4f986c46173bcc4
#
_entry.id   3a0aa95ba7bb332ed4f986c46173bcc4
#
_cell.length_a   1.000
_cell.length_b   1.000
_cell.length_c   1.000
_cell.angle_alpha   90.00
_cell.angle_beta   90.00
_cell.angle_gamma   90.00
#
_symmetry.space_group_name_H-M   'P 1'
#
loop_
_entity.id
_entity.type
_entity.pdbx_description
1 polymer ?
#
loop_
_entity_poly.entity_id
_entity_poly.type
_entity_poly.pdbx_seq_one_letter_code
_entity_poly.pdbx_strand_id
1 'polypeptide(L)'
;MHVTPPPHAPRIPAARPPRWWPPMKRADAAIVLAMAVWALAFALVTLHAEPGQRPSHWRDWLLAAVLHVPFAAILSFLMFGLIERFDYFRIAARPPRPGNLPPRVPKVCVQLPMFNEDAVAERVIAAACALDWPQGRLEVQVLDDSTDPDTRQRVQAFCEDIAARTEVDCRWIHRTDRQGYKAGALEAGRHLTDAEYFAIFDADFVPPPDYLTRAIPHFYDLAGRAIPDLAVVQAQWGHLNDRESLLTCAQALWVDDHHTLQKTWRSGVIGFVNFTGTAGVWRREAIAAAGGWRAASLVEDCELSIRALFAGYRTRFVGTIVAPAELPSTIAAYRSQQKRWTQGWAQLQRLHMATLLMRYPTPFARRLYLAYFAGISWQWFLWTVWIMVLPFLIATGMWLGALGMELAVAAYVFPPLFFALFAGMIAAN
;
A
#
# COMPACT_ATOMS: atom_id res chain seq x y z
N MET A 1 10.58 8.78 -25.50
CA MET A 1 11.52 7.69 -25.22
C MET A 1 10.73 6.38 -25.20
N HIS A 2 10.91 5.52 -26.22
CA HIS A 2 10.33 4.20 -26.26
C HIS A 2 11.08 3.32 -25.27
N VAL A 3 10.47 3.02 -24.14
CA VAL A 3 10.96 2.00 -23.22
C VAL A 3 10.57 0.64 -23.80
N THR A 4 11.52 -0.04 -24.42
CA THR A 4 11.36 -1.45 -24.78
C THR A 4 11.11 -2.27 -23.52
N PRO A 5 10.09 -3.14 -23.47
CA PRO A 5 9.90 -4.02 -22.33
C PRO A 5 11.12 -4.94 -22.20
N PRO A 6 11.61 -5.20 -20.98
CA PRO A 6 12.75 -6.09 -20.77
C PRO A 6 12.42 -7.48 -21.32
N PRO A 7 13.35 -8.13 -22.02
CA PRO A 7 13.18 -9.49 -22.46
C PRO A 7 13.08 -10.41 -21.24
N HIS A 8 12.06 -11.25 -21.20
CA HIS A 8 11.71 -12.21 -20.17
C HIS A 8 11.05 -11.64 -18.91
N ALA A 9 9.73 -11.34 -19.01
CA ALA A 9 8.88 -11.46 -17.84
C ALA A 9 9.08 -12.89 -17.28
N PRO A 10 9.44 -13.06 -15.99
CA PRO A 10 9.57 -14.39 -15.41
C PRO A 10 8.25 -15.11 -15.65
N ARG A 11 8.33 -16.35 -16.17
CA ARG A 11 7.14 -17.21 -16.31
C ARG A 11 6.57 -17.32 -14.90
N ILE A 12 5.39 -16.75 -14.68
CA ILE A 12 4.65 -16.95 -13.44
C ILE A 12 4.50 -18.46 -13.37
N PRO A 13 5.10 -19.16 -12.37
CA PRO A 13 4.83 -20.57 -12.21
C PRO A 13 3.33 -20.74 -12.23
N ALA A 14 2.80 -21.81 -12.82
CA ALA A 14 1.37 -22.13 -12.75
C ALA A 14 1.04 -22.36 -11.27
N ALA A 15 0.84 -21.28 -10.54
CA ALA A 15 0.73 -21.28 -9.10
C ALA A 15 -0.61 -21.91 -8.75
N ARG A 16 -0.56 -23.08 -8.14
CA ARG A 16 -1.72 -23.58 -7.39
C ARG A 16 -2.09 -22.48 -6.41
N PRO A 17 -3.38 -22.12 -6.28
CA PRO A 17 -3.78 -21.11 -5.30
C PRO A 17 -3.21 -21.51 -3.94
N PRO A 18 -2.57 -20.58 -3.23
CA PRO A 18 -1.94 -20.91 -1.96
C PRO A 18 -2.95 -21.58 -1.03
N ARG A 19 -2.58 -22.66 -0.36
CA ARG A 19 -3.45 -23.41 0.55
C ARG A 19 -3.96 -22.57 1.74
N TRP A 20 -3.32 -21.43 2.01
CA TRP A 20 -3.64 -20.54 3.12
C TRP A 20 -4.78 -19.54 2.83
N TRP A 21 -5.37 -19.54 1.64
CA TRP A 21 -6.44 -18.60 1.34
C TRP A 21 -7.67 -18.88 2.22
N PRO A 22 -7.99 -17.99 3.17
CA PRO A 22 -9.18 -18.21 3.99
C PRO A 22 -10.42 -18.24 3.11
N PRO A 23 -11.43 -19.02 3.45
CA PRO A 23 -12.70 -19.00 2.72
C PRO A 23 -13.31 -17.60 2.85
N MET A 24 -13.34 -16.86 1.73
CA MET A 24 -13.87 -15.49 1.67
C MET A 24 -15.41 -15.43 1.69
N LYS A 25 -16.11 -16.48 2.10
CA LYS A 25 -17.56 -16.61 1.98
C LYS A 25 -18.36 -15.38 2.43
N ARG A 26 -17.92 -14.65 3.46
CA ARG A 26 -18.62 -13.45 3.95
C ARG A 26 -18.23 -12.20 3.15
N ALA A 27 -16.97 -12.02 2.79
CA ALA A 27 -16.52 -10.91 1.97
C ALA A 27 -17.03 -11.05 0.53
N ASP A 28 -17.04 -12.27 0.00
CA ASP A 28 -17.63 -12.60 -1.31
C ASP A 28 -19.13 -12.26 -1.31
N ALA A 29 -19.85 -12.66 -0.27
CA ALA A 29 -21.28 -12.36 -0.13
C ALA A 29 -21.54 -10.85 0.00
N ALA A 30 -20.72 -10.13 0.75
CA ALA A 30 -20.84 -8.67 0.92
C ALA A 30 -20.58 -7.93 -0.40
N ILE A 31 -19.58 -8.34 -1.18
CA ILE A 31 -19.28 -7.77 -2.49
C ILE A 31 -20.43 -8.02 -3.47
N VAL A 32 -20.90 -9.27 -3.56
CA VAL A 32 -22.03 -9.62 -4.44
C VAL A 32 -23.28 -8.86 -4.03
N LEU A 33 -23.56 -8.77 -2.72
CA LEU A 33 -24.70 -8.02 -2.20
C LEU A 33 -24.60 -6.52 -2.55
N ALA A 34 -23.43 -5.89 -2.36
CA ALA A 34 -23.22 -4.49 -2.72
C ALA A 34 -23.45 -4.25 -4.21
N MET A 35 -22.92 -5.12 -5.08
CA MET A 35 -23.16 -5.05 -6.54
C MET A 35 -24.63 -5.26 -6.89
N ALA A 36 -25.32 -6.19 -6.24
CA ALA A 36 -26.73 -6.46 -6.47
C ALA A 36 -27.61 -5.28 -6.01
N VAL A 37 -27.34 -4.72 -4.83
CA VAL A 37 -28.03 -3.52 -4.32
C VAL A 37 -27.84 -2.34 -5.27
N TRP A 38 -26.61 -2.15 -5.76
CA TRP A 38 -26.34 -1.10 -6.72
C TRP A 38 -27.06 -1.31 -8.05
N ALA A 39 -27.00 -2.53 -8.63
CA ALA A 39 -27.69 -2.85 -9.87
C ALA A 39 -29.21 -2.68 -9.73
N LEU A 40 -29.78 -3.09 -8.58
CA LEU A 40 -31.21 -2.92 -8.28
C LEU A 40 -31.53 -1.42 -8.15
N ALA A 41 -30.74 -0.64 -7.43
CA ALA A 41 -30.95 0.80 -7.31
C ALA A 41 -30.91 1.49 -8.67
N PHE A 42 -29.94 1.17 -9.52
CA PHE A 42 -29.86 1.69 -10.89
C PHE A 42 -31.10 1.29 -11.72
N ALA A 43 -31.53 0.02 -11.66
CA ALA A 43 -32.70 -0.46 -12.37
C ALA A 43 -33.98 0.25 -11.90
N LEU A 44 -34.18 0.39 -10.57
CA LEU A 44 -35.33 1.08 -9.99
C LEU A 44 -35.43 2.53 -10.45
N VAL A 45 -34.31 3.26 -10.45
CA VAL A 45 -34.25 4.66 -10.93
C VAL A 45 -34.62 4.76 -12.38
N THR A 46 -34.05 3.88 -13.22
CA THR A 46 -34.35 3.88 -14.66
C THR A 46 -35.82 3.53 -14.94
N LEU A 47 -36.39 2.61 -14.15
CA LEU A 47 -37.82 2.20 -14.30
C LEU A 47 -38.78 3.27 -13.79
N HIS A 48 -38.42 4.05 -12.77
CA HIS A 48 -39.23 5.13 -12.21
C HIS A 48 -39.03 6.48 -12.90
N ALA A 49 -38.17 6.56 -13.92
CA ALA A 49 -38.00 7.77 -14.71
C ALA A 49 -39.35 8.09 -15.43
N GLU A 50 -39.70 9.39 -15.52
CA GLU A 50 -40.85 9.87 -16.26
C GLU A 50 -40.87 9.32 -17.69
N PRO A 51 -42.04 9.01 -18.28
CA PRO A 51 -42.14 8.39 -19.59
C PRO A 51 -41.36 9.10 -20.71
N GLY A 52 -41.26 10.44 -20.64
CA GLY A 52 -40.44 11.25 -21.56
C GLY A 52 -38.94 11.25 -21.29
N GLN A 53 -38.53 10.71 -20.15
CA GLN A 53 -37.12 10.63 -19.74
C GLN A 53 -36.54 9.21 -19.87
N ARG A 54 -37.36 8.23 -20.27
CA ARG A 54 -36.92 6.85 -20.49
C ARG A 54 -36.16 6.74 -21.80
N PRO A 55 -35.06 6.00 -21.83
CA PRO A 55 -34.36 5.70 -23.09
C PRO A 55 -35.30 4.95 -24.03
N SER A 56 -35.60 5.54 -25.17
CA SER A 56 -36.48 4.93 -26.19
C SER A 56 -35.68 4.18 -27.25
N HIS A 57 -34.43 4.60 -27.49
CA HIS A 57 -33.54 4.01 -28.48
C HIS A 57 -32.23 3.52 -27.84
N TRP A 58 -31.56 2.58 -28.51
CA TRP A 58 -30.27 2.06 -28.01
C TRP A 58 -29.20 3.16 -27.80
N ARG A 59 -29.26 4.25 -28.58
CA ARG A 59 -28.39 5.41 -28.44
C ARG A 59 -28.59 6.13 -27.11
N ASP A 60 -29.82 6.23 -26.65
CA ASP A 60 -30.18 6.86 -25.39
C ASP A 60 -29.64 6.01 -24.22
N TRP A 61 -29.72 4.67 -24.32
CA TRP A 61 -29.15 3.75 -23.37
C TRP A 61 -27.60 3.85 -23.33
N LEU A 62 -26.97 3.96 -24.51
CA LEU A 62 -25.52 4.15 -24.58
C LEU A 62 -25.12 5.48 -23.93
N LEU A 63 -25.83 6.55 -24.21
CA LEU A 63 -25.59 7.86 -23.62
C LEU A 63 -25.79 7.82 -22.10
N ALA A 64 -26.88 7.22 -21.63
CA ALA A 64 -27.11 7.01 -20.20
C ALA A 64 -25.98 6.24 -19.54
N ALA A 65 -25.51 5.16 -20.16
CA ALA A 65 -24.37 4.40 -19.64
C ALA A 65 -23.09 5.25 -19.54
N VAL A 66 -22.76 6.00 -20.58
CA VAL A 66 -21.57 6.88 -20.58
C VAL A 66 -21.67 7.95 -19.50
N LEU A 67 -22.85 8.50 -19.25
CA LEU A 67 -23.04 9.55 -18.26
C LEU A 67 -23.05 9.03 -16.82
N HIS A 68 -23.61 7.84 -16.58
CA HIS A 68 -23.79 7.31 -15.22
C HIS A 68 -22.72 6.27 -14.81
N VAL A 69 -22.01 5.63 -15.73
CA VAL A 69 -20.95 4.65 -15.42
C VAL A 69 -19.85 5.23 -14.54
N PRO A 70 -19.36 6.48 -14.73
CA PRO A 70 -18.37 7.06 -13.84
C PRO A 70 -18.86 7.13 -12.39
N PHE A 71 -20.10 7.58 -12.17
CA PHE A 71 -20.71 7.64 -10.85
C PHE A 71 -20.87 6.24 -10.23
N ALA A 72 -21.35 5.30 -11.01
CA ALA A 72 -21.49 3.91 -10.62
C ALA A 72 -20.17 3.29 -10.16
N ALA A 73 -19.11 3.54 -10.90
CA ALA A 73 -17.78 3.08 -10.54
C ALA A 73 -17.28 3.76 -9.25
N ILE A 74 -17.49 5.07 -9.08
CA ILE A 74 -17.16 5.80 -7.85
C ILE A 74 -17.93 5.17 -6.67
N LEU A 75 -19.23 4.94 -6.80
CA LEU A 75 -20.04 4.33 -5.76
C LEU A 75 -19.52 2.94 -5.39
N SER A 76 -19.07 2.14 -6.37
CA SER A 76 -18.46 0.84 -6.12
C SER A 76 -17.17 0.97 -5.28
N PHE A 77 -16.31 1.94 -5.57
CA PHE A 77 -15.12 2.23 -4.77
C PHE A 77 -15.48 2.62 -3.32
N LEU A 78 -16.52 3.42 -3.15
CA LEU A 78 -17.01 3.80 -1.82
C LEU A 78 -17.56 2.60 -1.04
N MET A 79 -18.33 1.75 -1.70
CA MET A 79 -18.92 0.56 -1.06
C MET A 79 -17.84 -0.42 -0.59
N PHE A 80 -16.80 -0.66 -1.39
CA PHE A 80 -15.64 -1.45 -0.95
C PHE A 80 -14.94 -0.82 0.25
N GLY A 81 -14.73 0.49 0.21
CA GLY A 81 -14.14 1.22 1.33
C GLY A 81 -14.99 1.14 2.61
N LEU A 82 -16.32 1.14 2.49
CA LEU A 82 -17.24 0.95 3.63
C LEU A 82 -17.10 -0.46 4.22
N ILE A 83 -17.06 -1.50 3.39
CA ILE A 83 -16.90 -2.88 3.85
C ILE A 83 -15.61 -3.03 4.67
N GLU A 84 -14.50 -2.46 4.20
CA GLU A 84 -13.22 -2.49 4.91
C GLU A 84 -13.34 -1.91 6.33
N ARG A 85 -14.08 -0.81 6.48
CA ARG A 85 -14.20 -0.07 7.75
C ARG A 85 -15.21 -0.68 8.71
N PHE A 86 -16.38 -1.09 8.21
CA PHE A 86 -17.38 -1.72 9.07
C PHE A 86 -16.93 -3.07 9.64
N ASP A 87 -16.15 -3.84 8.88
CA ASP A 87 -15.65 -5.14 9.33
C ASP A 87 -14.32 -5.04 10.12
N TYR A 88 -13.71 -3.84 10.18
CA TYR A 88 -12.46 -3.61 10.90
C TYR A 88 -12.48 -4.09 12.34
N PHE A 89 -13.50 -3.70 13.12
CA PHE A 89 -13.54 -4.03 14.55
C PHE A 89 -13.55 -5.55 14.80
N ARG A 90 -14.16 -6.33 13.93
CA ARG A 90 -14.15 -7.79 14.01
C ARG A 90 -12.74 -8.35 13.79
N ILE A 91 -11.98 -7.77 12.88
CA ILE A 91 -10.63 -8.20 12.56
C ILE A 91 -9.64 -7.72 13.61
N ALA A 92 -9.74 -6.46 14.02
CA ALA A 92 -8.88 -5.83 15.04
C ALA A 92 -8.99 -6.52 16.42
N ALA A 93 -10.16 -7.10 16.75
CA ALA A 93 -10.33 -7.90 17.96
C ALA A 93 -9.47 -9.17 18.00
N ARG A 94 -8.86 -9.55 16.87
CA ARG A 94 -8.03 -10.75 16.74
C ARG A 94 -6.72 -10.42 16.01
N PRO A 95 -5.85 -9.61 16.61
CA PRO A 95 -4.60 -9.22 15.98
C PRO A 95 -3.73 -10.44 15.67
N PRO A 96 -2.89 -10.38 14.63
CA PRO A 96 -1.97 -11.46 14.32
C PRO A 96 -1.01 -11.67 15.50
N ARG A 97 -0.91 -12.92 15.95
CA ARG A 97 -0.01 -13.28 17.04
C ARG A 97 1.39 -13.57 16.50
N PRO A 98 2.45 -13.11 17.16
CA PRO A 98 3.81 -13.50 16.85
C PRO A 98 4.01 -14.98 17.20
N GLY A 99 4.92 -15.65 16.50
CA GLY A 99 5.42 -16.96 16.89
C GLY A 99 6.65 -16.84 17.79
N ASN A 100 7.37 -17.95 17.93
CA ASN A 100 8.63 -17.98 18.66
C ASN A 100 9.80 -17.88 17.69
N LEU A 101 10.86 -17.18 18.09
CA LEU A 101 12.10 -17.20 17.32
C LEU A 101 12.73 -18.60 17.33
N PRO A 102 13.39 -19.01 16.23
CA PRO A 102 14.16 -20.25 16.22
C PRO A 102 15.38 -20.14 17.14
N PRO A 103 15.97 -21.28 17.59
CA PRO A 103 17.19 -21.27 18.41
C PRO A 103 18.35 -20.50 17.76
N ARG A 104 18.48 -20.61 16.45
CA ARG A 104 19.37 -19.77 15.66
C ARG A 104 18.60 -18.54 15.20
N VAL A 105 18.80 -17.43 15.91
CA VAL A 105 18.20 -16.14 15.56
C VAL A 105 18.65 -15.70 14.16
N PRO A 106 17.77 -15.31 13.25
CA PRO A 106 18.13 -14.93 11.89
C PRO A 106 18.95 -13.65 11.83
N LYS A 107 19.77 -13.53 10.79
CA LYS A 107 20.48 -12.27 10.48
C LYS A 107 19.51 -11.31 9.79
N VAL A 108 19.49 -10.07 10.26
CA VAL A 108 18.69 -8.98 9.72
C VAL A 108 19.60 -7.89 9.17
N CYS A 109 19.32 -7.43 7.96
CA CYS A 109 19.93 -6.25 7.39
C CYS A 109 18.91 -5.12 7.37
N VAL A 110 19.23 -4.01 8.00
CA VAL A 110 18.45 -2.77 7.89
C VAL A 110 18.97 -1.99 6.69
N GLN A 111 18.09 -1.66 5.74
CA GLN A 111 18.44 -0.87 4.57
C GLN A 111 17.84 0.53 4.67
N LEU A 112 18.69 1.54 4.59
CA LEU A 112 18.36 2.96 4.67
C LEU A 112 18.68 3.63 3.33
N PRO A 113 17.76 3.62 2.36
CA PRO A 113 17.95 4.31 1.09
C PRO A 113 17.86 5.82 1.28
N MET A 114 18.89 6.57 0.81
CA MET A 114 19.02 8.01 0.99
C MET A 114 19.36 8.73 -0.32
N PHE A 115 18.89 9.97 -0.42
CA PHE A 115 19.23 10.86 -1.52
C PHE A 115 19.17 12.33 -1.10
N ASN A 116 20.32 12.95 -0.81
CA ASN A 116 20.43 14.34 -0.33
C ASN A 116 19.57 14.60 0.94
N GLU A 117 19.57 13.65 1.88
CA GLU A 117 18.78 13.67 3.12
C GLU A 117 19.62 14.23 4.28
N ASP A 118 20.04 15.49 4.17
CA ASP A 118 20.96 16.12 5.09
C ASP A 118 20.42 16.24 6.53
N ALA A 119 19.16 16.67 6.67
CA ALA A 119 18.59 17.02 7.97
C ALA A 119 18.19 15.81 8.83
N VAL A 120 17.93 14.64 8.22
CA VAL A 120 17.32 13.48 8.89
C VAL A 120 18.17 12.22 8.87
N ALA A 121 19.24 12.20 8.06
CA ALA A 121 20.07 11.02 7.87
C ALA A 121 20.68 10.48 9.18
N GLU A 122 21.31 11.33 9.98
CA GLU A 122 21.95 10.93 11.23
C GLU A 122 20.94 10.31 12.22
N ARG A 123 19.73 10.86 12.27
CA ARG A 123 18.66 10.39 13.17
C ARG A 123 18.23 8.97 12.84
N VAL A 124 17.98 8.66 11.56
CA VAL A 124 17.56 7.31 11.16
C VAL A 124 18.68 6.31 11.26
N ILE A 125 19.93 6.69 10.97
CA ILE A 125 21.11 5.83 11.15
C ILE A 125 21.28 5.46 12.62
N ALA A 126 21.24 6.47 13.52
CA ALA A 126 21.32 6.25 14.96
C ALA A 126 20.17 5.33 15.46
N ALA A 127 18.94 5.57 15.03
CA ALA A 127 17.81 4.75 15.41
C ALA A 127 17.94 3.31 14.89
N ALA A 128 18.45 3.11 13.67
CA ALA A 128 18.67 1.79 13.11
C ALA A 128 19.78 1.00 13.83
N CYS A 129 20.85 1.68 14.23
CA CYS A 129 21.93 1.08 15.01
C CYS A 129 21.53 0.81 16.48
N ALA A 130 20.48 1.46 16.98
CA ALA A 130 19.95 1.26 18.34
C ALA A 130 18.85 0.17 18.41
N LEU A 131 18.58 -0.57 17.32
CA LEU A 131 17.60 -1.64 17.33
C LEU A 131 18.06 -2.83 18.18
N ASP A 132 17.17 -3.32 19.03
CA ASP A 132 17.38 -4.49 19.87
C ASP A 132 17.42 -5.77 19.01
N TRP A 133 18.62 -6.23 18.68
CA TRP A 133 18.83 -7.50 17.99
C TRP A 133 20.17 -8.13 18.45
N PRO A 134 20.28 -9.47 18.48
CA PRO A 134 21.49 -10.10 18.97
C PRO A 134 22.74 -9.67 18.22
N GLN A 135 23.83 -9.47 18.96
CA GLN A 135 25.12 -9.08 18.45
C GLN A 135 25.59 -9.97 17.29
N GLY A 136 26.14 -9.37 16.23
CA GLY A 136 26.56 -10.06 15.00
C GLY A 136 25.41 -10.58 14.13
N ARG A 137 24.15 -10.27 14.50
CA ARG A 137 22.95 -10.61 13.73
C ARG A 137 22.24 -9.40 13.15
N LEU A 138 22.67 -8.19 13.49
CA LEU A 138 22.22 -6.92 12.92
C LEU A 138 23.31 -6.34 12.01
N GLU A 139 22.90 -5.98 10.82
CA GLU A 139 23.70 -5.22 9.84
C GLU A 139 22.88 -4.02 9.39
N VAL A 140 23.50 -2.84 9.30
CA VAL A 140 22.87 -1.61 8.80
C VAL A 140 23.57 -1.17 7.52
N GLN A 141 22.84 -1.05 6.43
CA GLN A 141 23.32 -0.55 5.15
C GLN A 141 22.73 0.83 4.89
N VAL A 142 23.55 1.85 4.89
CA VAL A 142 23.20 3.19 4.45
C VAL A 142 23.44 3.27 2.95
N LEU A 143 22.36 3.17 2.18
CA LEU A 143 22.40 3.11 0.71
C LEU A 143 22.28 4.53 0.16
N ASP A 144 23.40 5.19 0.03
CA ASP A 144 23.49 6.62 -0.27
C ASP A 144 23.70 6.89 -1.77
N ASP A 145 22.67 7.42 -2.41
CA ASP A 145 22.69 7.88 -3.80
C ASP A 145 22.86 9.41 -3.92
N SER A 146 23.26 10.10 -2.86
CA SER A 146 23.37 11.56 -2.81
C SER A 146 24.38 12.09 -3.82
N THR A 147 24.01 13.21 -4.45
CA THR A 147 24.84 13.92 -5.43
C THR A 147 25.58 15.10 -4.79
N ASP A 148 25.07 15.62 -3.67
CA ASP A 148 25.67 16.70 -2.92
C ASP A 148 26.90 16.18 -2.14
N PRO A 149 28.11 16.76 -2.38
CA PRO A 149 29.33 16.28 -1.74
C PRO A 149 29.35 16.44 -0.22
N ASP A 150 28.78 17.56 0.28
CA ASP A 150 28.80 17.87 1.71
C ASP A 150 27.87 16.89 2.47
N THR A 151 26.69 16.61 1.92
CA THR A 151 25.77 15.59 2.47
C THR A 151 26.45 14.21 2.50
N ARG A 152 27.11 13.81 1.41
CA ARG A 152 27.82 12.52 1.34
C ARG A 152 28.91 12.40 2.40
N GLN A 153 29.76 13.41 2.51
CA GLN A 153 30.85 13.42 3.47
C GLN A 153 30.32 13.32 4.91
N ARG A 154 29.25 14.03 5.22
CA ARG A 154 28.61 14.02 6.54
C ARG A 154 28.03 12.66 6.87
N VAL A 155 27.22 12.09 5.96
CA VAL A 155 26.61 10.77 6.14
C VAL A 155 27.67 9.68 6.28
N GLN A 156 28.73 9.71 5.46
CA GLN A 156 29.85 8.78 5.57
C GLN A 156 30.55 8.90 6.93
N ALA A 157 30.94 10.10 7.33
CA ALA A 157 31.64 10.34 8.61
C ALA A 157 30.75 9.89 9.81
N PHE A 158 29.44 10.13 9.75
CA PHE A 158 28.52 9.67 10.79
C PHE A 158 28.43 8.14 10.85
N CYS A 159 28.39 7.46 9.70
CA CYS A 159 28.40 5.99 9.64
C CYS A 159 29.69 5.41 10.24
N GLU A 160 30.85 5.99 9.93
CA GLU A 160 32.12 5.56 10.45
C GLU A 160 32.24 5.77 11.99
N ASP A 161 31.75 6.92 12.46
CA ASP A 161 31.71 7.24 13.88
C ASP A 161 30.78 6.31 14.68
N ILE A 162 29.58 6.07 14.21
CA ILE A 162 28.62 5.19 14.90
C ILE A 162 29.07 3.72 14.87
N ALA A 163 29.67 3.27 13.77
CA ALA A 163 30.25 1.93 13.67
C ALA A 163 31.41 1.72 14.64
N ALA A 164 32.21 2.78 14.91
CA ALA A 164 33.31 2.73 15.89
C ALA A 164 32.81 2.74 17.35
N ARG A 165 31.63 3.31 17.62
CA ARG A 165 31.03 3.42 18.96
C ARG A 165 30.11 2.28 19.34
N THR A 166 29.59 1.56 18.35
CA THR A 166 28.63 0.48 18.53
C THR A 166 29.22 -0.82 18.02
N GLU A 167 28.68 -1.95 18.45
CA GLU A 167 29.04 -3.28 17.93
C GLU A 167 28.23 -3.67 16.68
N VAL A 168 27.51 -2.72 16.10
CA VAL A 168 26.67 -2.92 14.91
C VAL A 168 27.50 -2.74 13.65
N ASP A 169 27.40 -3.69 12.73
CA ASP A 169 28.01 -3.59 11.40
C ASP A 169 27.24 -2.54 10.57
N CYS A 170 27.58 -1.26 10.72
CA CYS A 170 27.02 -0.15 9.98
C CYS A 170 27.92 0.22 8.80
N ARG A 171 27.40 0.10 7.58
CA ARG A 171 28.16 0.32 6.33
C ARG A 171 27.54 1.42 5.49
N TRP A 172 28.35 2.41 5.15
CA TRP A 172 28.00 3.38 4.12
C TRP A 172 28.30 2.80 2.73
N ILE A 173 27.29 2.77 1.83
CA ILE A 173 27.36 2.22 0.49
C ILE A 173 26.89 3.29 -0.47
N HIS A 174 27.84 3.89 -1.21
CA HIS A 174 27.55 4.92 -2.19
C HIS A 174 27.53 4.36 -3.61
N ARG A 175 26.57 4.80 -4.42
CA ARG A 175 26.48 4.49 -5.84
C ARG A 175 26.58 5.78 -6.67
N THR A 176 27.35 5.73 -7.75
CA THR A 176 27.57 6.88 -8.64
C THR A 176 26.54 6.98 -9.76
N ASP A 177 25.93 5.87 -10.14
CA ASP A 177 25.05 5.78 -11.32
C ASP A 177 23.55 6.00 -11.03
N ARG A 178 23.11 5.91 -9.78
CA ARG A 178 21.70 5.97 -9.34
C ARG A 178 20.73 5.14 -10.19
N GLN A 179 21.23 4.16 -10.94
CA GLN A 179 20.37 3.34 -11.80
C GLN A 179 19.27 2.66 -10.98
N GLY A 180 18.03 2.86 -11.38
CA GLY A 180 16.85 2.30 -10.68
C GLY A 180 16.47 3.03 -9.39
N TYR A 181 17.09 4.18 -9.08
CA TYR A 181 16.76 4.97 -7.90
C TYR A 181 16.73 4.13 -6.61
N LYS A 182 15.75 4.33 -5.73
CA LYS A 182 15.57 3.57 -4.49
C LYS A 182 15.52 2.05 -4.73
N ALA A 183 14.76 1.58 -5.73
CA ALA A 183 14.71 0.14 -6.06
C ALA A 183 16.08 -0.42 -6.40
N GLY A 184 16.88 0.33 -7.20
CA GLY A 184 18.24 -0.06 -7.54
C GLY A 184 19.18 -0.09 -6.34
N ALA A 185 19.05 0.87 -5.41
CA ALA A 185 19.83 0.90 -4.17
C ALA A 185 19.53 -0.32 -3.29
N LEU A 186 18.24 -0.60 -3.04
CA LEU A 186 17.80 -1.75 -2.26
C LEU A 186 18.27 -3.08 -2.87
N GLU A 187 18.19 -3.22 -4.21
CA GLU A 187 18.64 -4.45 -4.88
C GLU A 187 20.16 -4.60 -4.81
N ALA A 188 20.92 -3.52 -5.02
CA ALA A 188 22.39 -3.55 -4.89
C ALA A 188 22.79 -3.95 -3.46
N GLY A 189 22.22 -3.31 -2.43
CA GLY A 189 22.48 -3.63 -1.03
C GLY A 189 22.11 -5.07 -0.67
N ARG A 190 21.03 -5.61 -1.25
CA ARG A 190 20.59 -7.01 -1.04
C ARG A 190 21.66 -8.03 -1.44
N HIS A 191 22.45 -7.74 -2.45
CA HIS A 191 23.52 -8.63 -2.92
C HIS A 191 24.80 -8.54 -2.10
N LEU A 192 24.96 -7.53 -1.24
CA LEU A 192 26.14 -7.31 -0.43
C LEU A 192 26.10 -7.96 0.96
N THR A 193 25.03 -8.68 1.28
CA THR A 193 24.84 -9.33 2.58
C THR A 193 24.28 -10.73 2.42
N ASP A 194 24.43 -11.56 3.44
CA ASP A 194 23.81 -12.87 3.58
C ASP A 194 22.56 -12.86 4.49
N ALA A 195 22.13 -11.70 4.95
CA ALA A 195 20.97 -11.54 5.84
C ALA A 195 19.72 -12.24 5.31
N GLU A 196 18.96 -12.88 6.18
CA GLU A 196 17.74 -13.63 5.86
C GLU A 196 16.53 -12.72 5.73
N TYR A 197 16.58 -11.55 6.40
CA TYR A 197 15.52 -10.54 6.38
C TYR A 197 16.09 -9.15 6.13
N PHE A 198 15.27 -8.31 5.49
CA PHE A 198 15.56 -6.92 5.20
C PHE A 198 14.52 -6.03 5.86
N ALA A 199 14.90 -5.23 6.85
CA ALA A 199 14.09 -4.15 7.38
C ALA A 199 14.40 -2.87 6.59
N ILE A 200 13.38 -2.16 6.12
CA ILE A 200 13.57 -0.98 5.28
C ILE A 200 12.95 0.22 5.95
N PHE A 201 13.75 1.30 6.09
CA PHE A 201 13.29 2.58 6.61
C PHE A 201 13.75 3.71 5.70
N ASP A 202 12.84 4.60 5.36
CA ASP A 202 13.16 5.86 4.71
C ASP A 202 13.82 6.81 5.71
N ALA A 203 14.51 7.83 5.23
CA ALA A 203 15.32 8.72 6.06
C ALA A 203 14.51 9.51 7.10
N ASP A 204 13.22 9.74 6.84
CA ASP A 204 12.29 10.44 7.72
C ASP A 204 11.65 9.57 8.82
N PHE A 205 11.99 8.26 8.87
CA PHE A 205 11.50 7.32 9.88
C PHE A 205 12.43 7.19 11.08
N VAL A 206 11.82 6.94 12.25
CA VAL A 206 12.54 6.66 13.50
C VAL A 206 12.01 5.36 14.10
N PRO A 207 12.55 4.20 13.71
CA PRO A 207 12.09 2.93 14.27
C PRO A 207 12.39 2.86 15.78
N PRO A 208 11.43 2.36 16.60
CA PRO A 208 11.69 2.15 18.02
C PRO A 208 12.67 0.97 18.22
N PRO A 209 13.44 0.96 19.34
CA PRO A 209 14.42 -0.10 19.59
C PRO A 209 13.86 -1.52 19.51
N ASP A 210 12.66 -1.75 19.99
CA ASP A 210 11.97 -3.05 20.02
C ASP A 210 11.35 -3.47 18.67
N TYR A 211 11.58 -2.71 17.59
CA TYR A 211 10.94 -2.95 16.30
C TYR A 211 11.21 -4.36 15.75
N LEU A 212 12.46 -4.80 15.72
CA LEU A 212 12.84 -6.12 15.17
C LEU A 212 12.36 -7.27 16.06
N THR A 213 12.49 -7.13 17.37
CA THR A 213 12.04 -8.13 18.34
C THR A 213 10.55 -8.36 18.31
N ARG A 214 9.77 -7.38 17.84
CA ARG A 214 8.33 -7.48 17.61
C ARG A 214 7.97 -7.93 16.20
N ALA A 215 8.73 -7.53 15.18
CA ALA A 215 8.38 -7.81 13.79
C ALA A 215 8.81 -9.20 13.31
N ILE A 216 10.03 -9.62 13.59
CA ILE A 216 10.60 -10.88 13.11
C ILE A 216 9.84 -12.12 13.60
N PRO A 217 9.35 -12.21 14.86
CA PRO A 217 8.59 -13.38 15.31
C PRO A 217 7.35 -13.67 14.48
N HIS A 218 6.79 -12.69 13.77
CA HIS A 218 5.64 -12.92 12.90
C HIS A 218 5.94 -13.79 11.67
N PHE A 219 7.20 -14.01 11.33
CA PHE A 219 7.62 -14.94 10.27
C PHE A 219 7.69 -16.41 10.72
N TYR A 220 7.43 -16.67 11.99
CA TYR A 220 7.52 -18.00 12.60
C TYR A 220 6.20 -18.45 13.23
N ASP A 221 6.02 -19.75 13.37
CA ASP A 221 4.93 -20.34 14.16
C ASP A 221 5.32 -20.45 15.65
N LEU A 222 4.39 -20.94 16.48
CA LEU A 222 4.63 -21.15 17.91
C LEU A 222 5.69 -22.23 18.21
N ALA A 223 6.02 -23.08 17.24
CA ALA A 223 7.10 -24.06 17.35
C ALA A 223 8.47 -23.51 16.85
N GLY A 224 8.55 -22.23 16.50
CA GLY A 224 9.76 -21.62 15.95
C GLY A 224 10.07 -22.01 14.50
N ARG A 225 9.11 -22.63 13.78
CA ARG A 225 9.30 -23.01 12.38
C ARG A 225 8.92 -21.82 11.48
N ALA A 226 9.74 -21.57 10.47
CA ALA A 226 9.47 -20.51 9.52
C ALA A 226 8.14 -20.74 8.78
N ILE A 227 7.37 -19.67 8.61
CA ILE A 227 6.17 -19.63 7.77
C ILE A 227 6.63 -19.34 6.33
N PRO A 228 6.73 -20.36 5.45
CA PRO A 228 7.50 -20.22 4.20
C PRO A 228 6.86 -19.29 3.17
N ASP A 229 5.54 -19.12 3.25
CA ASP A 229 4.73 -18.34 2.32
C ASP A 229 4.52 -16.89 2.73
N LEU A 230 5.16 -16.40 3.82
CA LEU A 230 5.08 -15.02 4.25
C LEU A 230 6.25 -14.20 3.69
N ALA A 231 5.93 -13.24 2.81
CA ALA A 231 6.92 -12.39 2.15
C ALA A 231 7.38 -11.21 3.01
N VAL A 232 6.42 -10.49 3.57
CA VAL A 232 6.66 -9.22 4.26
C VAL A 232 5.74 -9.06 5.47
N VAL A 233 6.30 -8.47 6.51
CA VAL A 233 5.57 -7.93 7.66
C VAL A 233 5.65 -6.41 7.57
N GLN A 234 4.53 -5.76 7.32
CA GLN A 234 4.38 -4.30 7.29
C GLN A 234 3.92 -3.81 8.66
N ALA A 235 4.63 -2.85 9.22
CA ALA A 235 4.24 -2.15 10.44
C ALA A 235 3.36 -0.92 10.12
N GLN A 236 2.74 -0.37 11.14
CA GLN A 236 1.98 0.88 11.07
C GLN A 236 2.95 2.07 11.01
N TRP A 237 2.59 3.06 10.24
CA TRP A 237 3.24 4.36 10.31
C TRP A 237 2.68 5.15 11.49
N GLY A 238 3.57 5.73 12.27
CA GLY A 238 3.24 6.77 13.24
C GLY A 238 3.66 8.14 12.72
N HIS A 239 3.40 9.17 13.51
CA HIS A 239 3.65 10.54 13.11
C HIS A 239 4.51 11.26 14.16
N LEU A 240 5.51 12.03 13.71
CA LEU A 240 6.37 12.84 14.58
C LEU A 240 5.87 14.28 14.68
N ASN A 241 5.15 14.76 13.66
CA ASN A 241 4.73 16.16 13.52
C ASN A 241 3.25 16.33 13.15
N ASP A 242 2.38 15.41 13.57
CA ASP A 242 0.93 15.43 13.29
C ASP A 242 0.24 16.68 13.81
N ARG A 243 0.78 17.30 14.89
CA ARG A 243 0.25 18.51 15.54
C ARG A 243 0.91 19.81 15.10
N GLU A 244 1.81 19.77 14.13
CA GLU A 244 2.54 20.95 13.67
C GLU A 244 1.63 21.95 12.93
N SER A 245 0.69 21.45 12.15
CA SER A 245 -0.23 22.27 11.36
C SER A 245 -1.53 21.53 11.05
N LEU A 246 -2.56 22.28 10.58
CA LEU A 246 -3.79 21.67 10.07
C LEU A 246 -3.51 20.71 8.90
N LEU A 247 -2.50 21.03 8.07
CA LEU A 247 -2.09 20.19 6.95
C LEU A 247 -1.52 18.86 7.44
N THR A 248 -0.63 18.86 8.42
CA THR A 248 -0.05 17.61 8.96
C THR A 248 -1.10 16.82 9.75
N CYS A 249 -1.98 17.47 10.50
CA CYS A 249 -3.10 16.81 11.16
C CYS A 249 -4.02 16.09 10.16
N ALA A 250 -4.41 16.75 9.05
CA ALA A 250 -5.24 16.14 8.03
C ALA A 250 -4.55 14.96 7.32
N GLN A 251 -3.24 15.06 7.09
CA GLN A 251 -2.45 13.97 6.53
C GLN A 251 -2.36 12.78 7.49
N ALA A 252 -2.11 13.04 8.78
CA ALA A 252 -2.09 11.99 9.82
C ALA A 252 -3.39 11.19 9.81
N LEU A 253 -4.53 11.86 9.86
CA LEU A 253 -5.85 11.23 9.81
C LEU A 253 -6.03 10.35 8.55
N TRP A 254 -5.59 10.82 7.39
CA TRP A 254 -5.66 10.06 6.14
C TRP A 254 -4.76 8.81 6.15
N VAL A 255 -3.54 8.96 6.66
CA VAL A 255 -2.58 7.84 6.77
C VAL A 255 -3.09 6.82 7.79
N ASP A 256 -3.65 7.26 8.91
CA ASP A 256 -4.20 6.38 9.96
C ASP A 256 -5.40 5.58 9.45
N ASP A 257 -6.32 6.17 8.69
CA ASP A 257 -7.39 5.42 8.03
C ASP A 257 -6.82 4.31 7.14
N HIS A 258 -5.83 4.65 6.32
CA HIS A 258 -5.21 3.68 5.43
C HIS A 258 -4.46 2.58 6.18
N HIS A 259 -3.64 2.93 7.16
CA HIS A 259 -2.83 1.97 7.92
C HIS A 259 -3.67 1.20 8.93
N THR A 260 -4.40 1.89 9.82
CA THR A 260 -5.11 1.23 10.91
C THR A 260 -6.30 0.43 10.40
N LEU A 261 -7.18 1.04 9.59
CA LEU A 261 -8.43 0.40 9.18
C LEU A 261 -8.24 -0.52 7.98
N GLN A 262 -7.81 0.05 6.86
CA GLN A 262 -7.79 -0.69 5.60
C GLN A 262 -6.75 -1.82 5.59
N LYS A 263 -5.51 -1.56 6.03
CA LYS A 263 -4.46 -2.60 6.05
C LYS A 263 -4.75 -3.71 7.05
N THR A 264 -5.31 -3.40 8.22
CA THR A 264 -5.74 -4.42 9.19
C THR A 264 -6.77 -5.35 8.55
N TRP A 265 -7.79 -4.78 7.91
CA TRP A 265 -8.82 -5.58 7.26
C TRP A 265 -8.26 -6.40 6.08
N ARG A 266 -7.49 -5.77 5.20
CA ARG A 266 -6.85 -6.44 4.05
C ARG A 266 -5.95 -7.58 4.46
N SER A 267 -5.15 -7.37 5.50
CA SER A 267 -4.29 -8.42 6.06
C SER A 267 -5.10 -9.60 6.60
N GLY A 268 -6.17 -9.32 7.36
CA GLY A 268 -6.97 -10.35 8.04
C GLY A 268 -7.97 -11.08 7.13
N VAL A 269 -8.50 -10.41 6.10
CA VAL A 269 -9.55 -10.94 5.21
C VAL A 269 -9.00 -11.38 3.86
N ILE A 270 -8.18 -10.52 3.23
CA ILE A 270 -7.64 -10.78 1.89
C ILE A 270 -6.33 -11.57 1.96
N GLY A 271 -5.58 -11.45 3.07
CA GLY A 271 -4.24 -12.01 3.22
C GLY A 271 -3.20 -11.32 2.33
N PHE A 272 -3.52 -10.11 1.87
CA PHE A 272 -2.63 -9.30 1.07
C PHE A 272 -2.76 -7.82 1.43
N VAL A 273 -1.62 -7.21 1.75
CA VAL A 273 -1.42 -5.77 1.85
C VAL A 273 -0.17 -5.41 1.06
N ASN A 274 -0.17 -4.27 0.41
CA ASN A 274 1.05 -3.78 -0.21
C ASN A 274 2.05 -3.32 0.86
N PHE A 275 3.32 -3.54 0.61
CA PHE A 275 4.39 -2.82 1.27
C PHE A 275 4.33 -1.35 0.84
N THR A 276 4.54 -0.43 1.77
CA THR A 276 4.42 1.02 1.54
C THR A 276 5.78 1.71 1.54
N GLY A 277 6.79 1.03 1.02
CA GLY A 277 8.13 1.57 0.80
C GLY A 277 9.04 1.55 2.01
N THR A 278 8.48 1.53 3.22
CA THR A 278 9.19 1.72 4.46
C THR A 278 8.47 1.06 5.65
N ALA A 279 9.09 1.01 6.82
CA ALA A 279 8.55 0.41 8.04
C ALA A 279 8.03 -1.02 7.83
N GLY A 280 8.81 -1.85 7.18
CA GLY A 280 8.47 -3.25 6.98
C GLY A 280 9.70 -4.14 6.85
N VAL A 281 9.49 -5.41 7.11
CA VAL A 281 10.53 -6.45 7.06
C VAL A 281 10.20 -7.43 5.96
N TRP A 282 11.11 -7.60 5.02
CA TRP A 282 11.00 -8.53 3.90
C TRP A 282 11.84 -9.78 4.13
N ARG A 283 11.33 -10.94 3.70
CA ARG A 283 12.10 -12.16 3.57
C ARG A 283 12.95 -12.14 2.29
N ARG A 284 14.24 -12.44 2.38
CA ARG A 284 15.15 -12.52 1.22
C ARG A 284 14.61 -13.39 0.09
N GLU A 285 14.17 -14.59 0.43
CA GLU A 285 13.67 -15.58 -0.53
C GLU A 285 12.45 -15.07 -1.30
N ALA A 286 11.56 -14.32 -0.63
CA ALA A 286 10.37 -13.75 -1.27
C ALA A 286 10.73 -12.63 -2.25
N ILE A 287 11.70 -11.77 -1.92
CA ILE A 287 12.22 -10.76 -2.85
C ILE A 287 12.82 -11.46 -4.07
N ALA A 288 13.66 -12.49 -3.86
CA ALA A 288 14.29 -13.23 -4.95
C ALA A 288 13.27 -13.96 -5.84
N ALA A 289 12.27 -14.64 -5.25
CA ALA A 289 11.21 -15.33 -5.96
C ALA A 289 10.32 -14.37 -6.77
N ALA A 290 10.13 -13.14 -6.27
CA ALA A 290 9.45 -12.07 -6.99
C ALA A 290 10.32 -11.44 -8.10
N GLY A 291 11.60 -11.83 -8.23
CA GLY A 291 12.54 -11.34 -9.24
C GLY A 291 13.25 -10.04 -8.87
N GLY A 292 13.46 -9.79 -7.57
CA GLY A 292 14.22 -8.65 -7.04
C GLY A 292 13.48 -7.31 -7.08
N TRP A 293 14.10 -6.28 -6.58
CA TRP A 293 13.62 -4.91 -6.70
C TRP A 293 13.74 -4.40 -8.13
N ARG A 294 12.76 -3.65 -8.61
CA ARG A 294 12.72 -3.13 -9.99
C ARG A 294 12.19 -1.71 -10.02
N ALA A 295 12.80 -0.86 -10.83
CA ALA A 295 12.35 0.51 -11.07
C ALA A 295 11.32 0.59 -12.23
N ALA A 296 10.42 -0.38 -12.33
CA ALA A 296 9.40 -0.42 -13.38
C ALA A 296 8.21 0.52 -13.10
N SER A 297 8.07 0.96 -11.86
CA SER A 297 7.04 1.86 -11.36
C SER A 297 7.64 2.80 -10.34
N LEU A 298 7.03 3.98 -10.15
CA LEU A 298 7.36 4.92 -9.07
C LEU A 298 6.86 4.44 -7.69
N VAL A 299 6.17 3.31 -7.63
CA VAL A 299 5.77 2.58 -6.43
C VAL A 299 6.35 1.17 -6.50
N GLU A 300 7.66 1.08 -6.52
CA GLU A 300 8.44 -0.15 -6.62
C GLU A 300 8.14 -1.14 -5.50
N ASP A 301 7.75 -0.63 -4.36
CA ASP A 301 7.35 -1.32 -3.14
C ASP A 301 6.04 -2.09 -3.33
N CYS A 302 5.03 -1.42 -3.85
CA CYS A 302 3.74 -2.02 -4.17
C CYS A 302 3.88 -2.99 -5.34
N GLU A 303 4.71 -2.66 -6.33
CA GLU A 303 5.02 -3.49 -7.49
C GLU A 303 5.67 -4.81 -7.08
N LEU A 304 6.66 -4.77 -6.16
CA LEU A 304 7.27 -5.97 -5.60
C LEU A 304 6.24 -6.80 -4.81
N SER A 305 5.35 -6.14 -4.05
CA SER A 305 4.29 -6.84 -3.29
C SER A 305 3.36 -7.63 -4.20
N ILE A 306 2.96 -7.06 -5.34
CA ILE A 306 2.11 -7.76 -6.34
C ILE A 306 2.87 -8.91 -6.98
N ARG A 307 4.15 -8.75 -7.31
CA ARG A 307 4.96 -9.86 -7.84
C ARG A 307 5.15 -10.97 -6.82
N ALA A 308 5.34 -10.65 -5.55
CA ALA A 308 5.39 -11.63 -4.47
C ALA A 308 4.06 -12.38 -4.34
N LEU A 309 2.91 -11.67 -4.46
CA LEU A 309 1.59 -12.29 -4.51
C LEU A 309 1.49 -13.27 -5.68
N PHE A 310 1.93 -12.90 -6.88
CA PHE A 310 1.94 -13.78 -8.05
C PHE A 310 2.87 -14.98 -7.88
N ALA A 311 3.95 -14.83 -7.11
CA ALA A 311 4.86 -15.90 -6.75
C ALA A 311 4.30 -16.83 -5.63
N GLY A 312 3.08 -16.58 -5.14
CA GLY A 312 2.39 -17.42 -4.16
C GLY A 312 2.62 -17.01 -2.70
N TYR A 313 3.24 -15.86 -2.47
CA TYR A 313 3.42 -15.33 -1.11
C TYR A 313 2.22 -14.53 -0.66
N ARG A 314 2.01 -14.51 0.65
CA ARG A 314 1.13 -13.58 1.36
C ARG A 314 1.93 -12.49 2.04
N THR A 315 1.24 -11.42 2.40
CA THR A 315 1.78 -10.31 3.17
C THR A 315 1.01 -10.15 4.47
N ARG A 316 1.62 -9.57 5.48
CA ARG A 316 1.00 -9.37 6.81
C ARG A 316 1.17 -7.93 7.27
N PHE A 317 0.11 -7.36 7.79
CA PHE A 317 0.15 -6.09 8.51
C PHE A 317 0.06 -6.33 10.02
N VAL A 318 0.85 -5.61 10.80
CA VAL A 318 0.87 -5.69 12.26
C VAL A 318 0.76 -4.26 12.81
N GLY A 319 -0.48 -3.82 13.07
CA GLY A 319 -0.78 -2.45 13.52
C GLY A 319 -0.28 -2.11 14.92
N THR A 320 0.08 -3.12 15.73
CA THR A 320 0.65 -2.89 17.06
C THR A 320 2.13 -2.49 17.03
N ILE A 321 2.82 -2.64 15.91
CA ILE A 321 4.20 -2.20 15.70
C ILE A 321 4.13 -0.86 14.96
N VAL A 322 4.59 0.21 15.60
CA VAL A 322 4.51 1.56 15.03
C VAL A 322 5.92 2.09 14.78
N ALA A 323 6.15 2.61 13.58
CA ALA A 323 7.37 3.33 13.23
C ALA A 323 7.01 4.79 12.92
N PRO A 324 7.35 5.75 13.80
CA PRO A 324 7.06 7.17 13.58
C PRO A 324 7.86 7.76 12.42
N ALA A 325 7.22 8.68 11.67
CA ALA A 325 7.80 9.39 10.54
C ALA A 325 7.36 10.85 10.50
N GLU A 326 8.08 11.66 9.77
CA GLU A 326 7.65 13.03 9.47
C GLU A 326 6.65 13.06 8.31
N LEU A 327 5.62 13.88 8.46
CA LEU A 327 4.68 14.20 7.40
C LEU A 327 5.15 15.44 6.65
N PRO A 328 4.92 15.53 5.33
CA PRO A 328 5.19 16.75 4.58
C PRO A 328 4.56 17.99 5.22
N SER A 329 5.39 18.94 5.66
CA SER A 329 4.94 20.17 6.34
C SER A 329 4.41 21.24 5.38
N THR A 330 4.67 21.10 4.06
CA THR A 330 4.24 22.05 3.04
C THR A 330 3.31 21.42 2.00
N ILE A 331 2.36 22.23 1.49
CA ILE A 331 1.46 21.76 0.40
C ILE A 331 2.25 21.38 -0.86
N ALA A 332 3.36 22.06 -1.14
CA ALA A 332 4.19 21.74 -2.30
C ALA A 332 4.82 20.35 -2.20
N ALA A 333 5.39 20.00 -1.04
CA ALA A 333 5.95 18.68 -0.76
C ALA A 333 4.86 17.60 -0.79
N TYR A 334 3.72 17.84 -0.14
CA TYR A 334 2.57 16.94 -0.16
C TYR A 334 2.06 16.67 -1.57
N ARG A 335 1.86 17.71 -2.40
CA ARG A 335 1.45 17.55 -3.80
C ARG A 335 2.45 16.75 -4.61
N SER A 336 3.74 16.98 -4.41
CA SER A 336 4.80 16.24 -5.10
C SER A 336 4.75 14.75 -4.73
N GLN A 337 4.58 14.44 -3.46
CA GLN A 337 4.43 13.08 -2.96
C GLN A 337 3.18 12.38 -3.55
N GLN A 338 2.01 13.02 -3.47
CA GLN A 338 0.75 12.48 -3.99
C GLN A 338 0.79 12.27 -5.52
N LYS A 339 1.43 13.18 -6.25
CA LYS A 339 1.65 13.04 -7.71
C LYS A 339 2.47 11.79 -8.02
N ARG A 340 3.57 11.57 -7.31
CA ARG A 340 4.41 10.38 -7.50
C ARG A 340 3.62 9.09 -7.23
N TRP A 341 2.86 9.05 -6.13
CA TRP A 341 2.05 7.89 -5.77
C TRP A 341 0.98 7.60 -6.83
N THR A 342 0.20 8.60 -7.21
CA THR A 342 -0.86 8.43 -8.23
C THR A 342 -0.29 7.98 -9.57
N GLN A 343 0.82 8.57 -10.01
CA GLN A 343 1.51 8.17 -11.23
C GLN A 343 2.05 6.72 -11.14
N GLY A 344 2.65 6.37 -10.00
CA GLY A 344 3.15 5.02 -9.75
C GLY A 344 2.03 3.97 -9.78
N TRP A 345 0.87 4.26 -9.18
CA TRP A 345 -0.29 3.39 -9.24
C TRP A 345 -0.81 3.20 -10.68
N ALA A 346 -0.83 4.25 -11.51
CA ALA A 346 -1.20 4.12 -12.91
C ALA A 346 -0.21 3.25 -13.70
N GLN A 347 1.08 3.35 -13.41
CA GLN A 347 2.11 2.48 -13.99
C GLN A 347 1.91 1.02 -13.56
N LEU A 348 1.63 0.78 -12.29
CA LEU A 348 1.38 -0.55 -11.72
C LEU A 348 0.17 -1.23 -12.38
N GLN A 349 -0.92 -0.48 -12.59
CA GLN A 349 -2.09 -0.97 -13.32
C GLN A 349 -1.73 -1.44 -14.73
N ARG A 350 -0.98 -0.63 -15.46
CA ARG A 350 -0.53 -0.97 -16.81
C ARG A 350 0.34 -2.23 -16.83
N LEU A 351 1.15 -2.45 -15.80
CA LEU A 351 2.04 -3.61 -15.70
C LEU A 351 1.29 -4.89 -15.32
N HIS A 352 0.34 -4.82 -14.39
CA HIS A 352 -0.16 -6.00 -13.69
C HIS A 352 -1.66 -6.25 -13.77
N MET A 353 -2.49 -5.26 -14.16
CA MET A 353 -3.96 -5.41 -14.16
C MET A 353 -4.44 -6.54 -15.07
N ALA A 354 -3.89 -6.65 -16.28
CA ALA A 354 -4.26 -7.71 -17.20
C ALA A 354 -3.90 -9.11 -16.65
N THR A 355 -2.74 -9.25 -16.03
CA THR A 355 -2.33 -10.49 -15.38
C THR A 355 -3.24 -10.84 -14.21
N LEU A 356 -3.56 -9.86 -13.38
CA LEU A 356 -4.44 -10.03 -12.23
C LEU A 356 -5.85 -10.49 -12.65
N LEU A 357 -6.43 -9.83 -13.66
CA LEU A 357 -7.79 -10.13 -14.11
C LEU A 357 -7.92 -11.43 -14.89
N MET A 358 -6.93 -11.77 -15.75
CA MET A 358 -7.08 -12.85 -16.71
C MET A 358 -6.27 -14.11 -16.37
N ARG A 359 -5.15 -13.98 -15.66
CA ARG A 359 -4.18 -15.07 -15.51
C ARG A 359 -3.97 -15.52 -14.06
N TYR A 360 -4.15 -14.63 -13.09
CA TYR A 360 -3.90 -14.98 -11.70
C TYR A 360 -4.97 -15.93 -11.17
N PRO A 361 -4.59 -17.16 -10.74
CA PRO A 361 -5.52 -18.19 -10.31
C PRO A 361 -6.09 -17.87 -8.92
N THR A 362 -7.22 -17.19 -8.89
CA THR A 362 -7.90 -16.77 -7.66
C THR A 362 -9.42 -16.81 -7.84
N PRO A 363 -10.22 -17.06 -6.78
CA PRO A 363 -11.67 -16.96 -6.83
C PRO A 363 -12.13 -15.59 -7.36
N PHE A 364 -13.26 -15.57 -8.07
CA PHE A 364 -13.76 -14.39 -8.78
C PHE A 364 -13.87 -13.16 -7.88
N ALA A 365 -14.49 -13.29 -6.70
CA ALA A 365 -14.68 -12.16 -5.80
C ALA A 365 -13.36 -11.58 -5.28
N ARG A 366 -12.37 -12.43 -4.98
CA ARG A 366 -11.03 -11.96 -4.62
C ARG A 366 -10.32 -11.27 -5.79
N ARG A 367 -10.53 -11.76 -7.02
CA ARG A 367 -10.03 -11.11 -8.23
C ARG A 367 -10.60 -9.72 -8.40
N LEU A 368 -11.92 -9.56 -8.19
CA LEU A 368 -12.57 -8.24 -8.20
C LEU A 368 -12.00 -7.32 -7.13
N TYR A 369 -11.81 -7.83 -5.90
CA TYR A 369 -11.25 -7.03 -4.83
C TYR A 369 -9.80 -6.59 -5.14
N LEU A 370 -8.96 -7.50 -5.62
CA LEU A 370 -7.58 -7.16 -6.00
C LEU A 370 -7.54 -6.19 -7.19
N ALA A 371 -8.49 -6.30 -8.13
CA ALA A 371 -8.65 -5.35 -9.23
C ALA A 371 -9.08 -3.97 -8.72
N TYR A 372 -10.04 -3.92 -7.79
CA TYR A 372 -10.42 -2.71 -7.08
C TYR A 372 -9.22 -2.08 -6.37
N PHE A 373 -8.49 -2.86 -5.58
CA PHE A 373 -7.28 -2.41 -4.89
C PHE A 373 -6.24 -1.84 -5.88
N ALA A 374 -5.92 -2.57 -6.94
CA ALA A 374 -4.98 -2.10 -7.95
C ALA A 374 -5.51 -0.89 -8.74
N GLY A 375 -6.83 -0.78 -8.89
CA GLY A 375 -7.53 0.29 -9.60
C GLY A 375 -7.82 1.54 -8.77
N ILE A 376 -7.37 1.63 -7.52
CA ILE A 376 -7.76 2.70 -6.58
C ILE A 376 -7.54 4.12 -7.13
N SER A 377 -6.49 4.32 -7.95
CA SER A 377 -6.21 5.64 -8.55
C SER A 377 -7.21 6.03 -9.65
N TRP A 378 -7.98 5.10 -10.20
CA TRP A 378 -8.99 5.39 -11.22
C TRP A 378 -10.15 6.22 -10.67
N GLN A 379 -10.39 6.17 -9.35
CA GLN A 379 -11.42 6.99 -8.72
C GLN A 379 -11.23 8.49 -9.04
N TRP A 380 -10.00 8.99 -9.07
CA TRP A 380 -9.72 10.40 -9.38
C TRP A 380 -10.09 10.76 -10.82
N PHE A 381 -9.79 9.88 -11.76
CA PHE A 381 -10.20 10.05 -13.15
C PHE A 381 -11.73 10.01 -13.30
N LEU A 382 -12.38 9.05 -12.66
CA LEU A 382 -13.84 8.91 -12.68
C LEU A 382 -14.54 10.12 -12.06
N TRP A 383 -14.04 10.63 -10.94
CA TRP A 383 -14.52 11.87 -10.33
C TRP A 383 -14.37 13.05 -11.29
N THR A 384 -13.23 13.19 -11.95
CA THR A 384 -13.01 14.26 -12.93
C THR A 384 -14.00 14.17 -14.08
N VAL A 385 -14.18 12.98 -14.66
CA VAL A 385 -15.14 12.75 -15.76
C VAL A 385 -16.56 13.09 -15.29
N TRP A 386 -16.97 12.62 -14.11
CA TRP A 386 -18.31 12.88 -13.58
C TRP A 386 -18.56 14.38 -13.35
N ILE A 387 -17.59 15.11 -12.74
CA ILE A 387 -17.68 16.56 -12.53
C ILE A 387 -17.78 17.31 -13.87
N MET A 388 -17.05 16.88 -14.89
CA MET A 388 -17.12 17.51 -16.22
C MET A 388 -18.45 17.26 -16.95
N VAL A 389 -19.06 16.10 -16.72
CA VAL A 389 -20.35 15.72 -17.32
C VAL A 389 -21.53 16.36 -16.60
N LEU A 390 -21.43 16.61 -15.29
CA LEU A 390 -22.50 17.16 -14.45
C LEU A 390 -23.14 18.45 -15.00
N PRO A 391 -22.40 19.50 -15.43
CA PRO A 391 -23.00 20.70 -16.02
C PRO A 391 -23.82 20.40 -17.28
N PHE A 392 -23.36 19.45 -18.11
CA PHE A 392 -24.07 19.03 -19.31
C PHE A 392 -25.41 18.34 -18.97
N LEU A 393 -25.44 17.47 -17.98
CA LEU A 393 -26.66 16.83 -17.48
C LEU A 393 -27.68 17.86 -16.97
N ILE A 394 -27.20 18.86 -16.22
CA ILE A 394 -28.04 19.94 -15.69
C ILE A 394 -28.60 20.79 -16.84
N ALA A 395 -27.73 21.21 -17.78
CA ALA A 395 -28.12 22.10 -18.88
C ALA A 395 -29.10 21.46 -19.87
N THR A 396 -29.00 20.15 -20.09
CA THR A 396 -29.88 19.44 -21.05
C THR A 396 -31.17 18.93 -20.42
N GLY A 397 -31.31 18.97 -19.09
CA GLY A 397 -32.41 18.35 -18.38
C GLY A 397 -32.47 16.83 -18.54
N MET A 398 -31.49 16.23 -19.18
CA MET A 398 -31.41 14.79 -19.40
C MET A 398 -31.25 14.06 -18.08
N TRP A 399 -32.10 13.13 -17.78
CA TRP A 399 -31.98 12.23 -16.62
C TRP A 399 -31.97 12.95 -15.25
N LEU A 400 -32.68 14.10 -15.12
CA LEU A 400 -32.75 14.85 -13.87
C LEU A 400 -33.17 13.98 -12.68
N GLY A 401 -34.05 13.00 -12.89
CA GLY A 401 -34.42 12.05 -11.84
C GLY A 401 -33.26 11.16 -11.38
N ALA A 402 -32.47 10.63 -12.31
CA ALA A 402 -31.30 9.84 -12.00
C ALA A 402 -30.21 10.70 -11.33
N LEU A 403 -29.99 11.92 -11.83
CA LEU A 403 -29.06 12.87 -11.23
C LEU A 403 -29.49 13.26 -9.82
N GLY A 404 -30.79 13.51 -9.61
CA GLY A 404 -31.34 13.81 -8.28
C GLY A 404 -31.07 12.69 -7.28
N MET A 405 -31.15 11.43 -7.72
CA MET A 405 -30.80 10.29 -6.88
C MET A 405 -29.31 10.15 -6.67
N GLU A 406 -28.47 10.37 -7.68
CA GLU A 406 -27.02 10.37 -7.51
C GLU A 406 -26.59 11.41 -6.47
N LEU A 407 -27.16 12.62 -6.54
CA LEU A 407 -26.91 13.67 -5.55
C LEU A 407 -27.47 13.33 -4.18
N ALA A 408 -28.67 12.72 -4.10
CA ALA A 408 -29.24 12.25 -2.84
C ALA A 408 -28.38 11.13 -2.23
N VAL A 409 -27.98 10.13 -3.01
CA VAL A 409 -27.06 9.08 -2.55
C VAL A 409 -25.75 9.69 -2.06
N ALA A 410 -25.17 10.63 -2.79
CA ALA A 410 -23.97 11.35 -2.35
C ALA A 410 -24.21 12.06 -1.02
N ALA A 411 -25.29 12.82 -0.89
CA ALA A 411 -25.64 13.58 0.32
C ALA A 411 -25.91 12.68 1.54
N TYR A 412 -26.51 11.50 1.33
CA TYR A 412 -26.82 10.57 2.42
C TYR A 412 -25.70 9.58 2.75
N VAL A 413 -24.86 9.24 1.80
CA VAL A 413 -23.77 8.26 2.00
C VAL A 413 -22.48 8.92 2.46
N PHE A 414 -22.12 10.09 1.92
CA PHE A 414 -20.86 10.75 2.26
C PHE A 414 -20.77 11.21 3.73
N PRO A 415 -21.74 11.90 4.33
CA PRO A 415 -21.63 12.34 5.72
C PRO A 415 -21.52 11.17 6.72
N PRO A 416 -22.37 10.14 6.68
CA PRO A 416 -22.23 8.98 7.54
C PRO A 416 -20.91 8.24 7.35
N LEU A 417 -20.39 8.19 6.10
CA LEU A 417 -19.09 7.62 5.81
C LEU A 417 -17.97 8.41 6.47
N PHE A 418 -18.00 9.75 6.35
CA PHE A 418 -17.06 10.63 7.03
C PHE A 418 -17.13 10.48 8.54
N PHE A 419 -18.33 10.43 9.12
CA PHE A 419 -18.51 10.22 10.56
C PHE A 419 -18.02 8.84 11.02
N ALA A 420 -18.28 7.79 10.25
CA ALA A 420 -17.76 6.45 10.55
C ALA A 420 -16.23 6.39 10.46
N LEU A 421 -15.64 7.09 9.49
CA LEU A 421 -14.21 7.27 9.36
C LEU A 421 -13.62 8.00 10.58
N PHE A 422 -14.20 9.13 10.95
CA PHE A 422 -13.77 9.92 12.11
C PHE A 422 -13.90 9.13 13.42
N ALA A 423 -15.03 8.49 13.65
CA ALA A 423 -15.27 7.69 14.84
C ALA A 423 -14.30 6.50 14.93
N GLY A 424 -14.03 5.83 13.81
CA GLY A 424 -13.06 4.74 13.72
C GLY A 424 -11.63 5.20 14.02
N MET A 425 -11.25 6.38 13.51
CA MET A 425 -9.93 6.98 13.76
C MET A 425 -9.76 7.44 15.21
N ILE A 426 -10.78 8.05 15.81
CA ILE A 426 -10.76 8.43 17.24
C ILE A 426 -10.70 7.19 18.15
N ALA A 427 -11.34 6.09 17.78
CA ALA A 427 -11.30 4.85 18.53
C ALA A 427 -10.00 4.06 18.36
N ALA A 428 -9.21 4.36 17.32
CA ALA A 428 -7.94 3.70 17.01
C ALA A 428 -6.73 4.40 17.66
N ASN A 429 -6.89 5.62 18.13
CA ASN A 429 -5.92 6.41 18.92
C ASN A 429 -6.36 6.52 20.37
#